data_68c83c244f43c6685307bee533ba6364
#
_entry.id   68c83c244f43c6685307bee533ba6364
#
_cell.length_a   1.000
_cell.length_b   1.000
_cell.length_c   1.000
_cell.angle_alpha   90.00
_cell.angle_beta   90.00
_cell.angle_gamma   90.00
#
_symmetry.space_group_name_H-M   'P 1'
#
loop_
_entity.id
_entity.type
_entity.pdbx_description
1 polymer ?
#
loop_
_entity_poly.entity_id
_entity_poly.type
_entity_poly.pdbx_seq_one_letter_code
_entity_poly.pdbx_strand_id
1 'polypeptide(L)'
;MLSRRTLIVQLPAVALAGSYAMRAFGADKSVTVGINLPLTGADAQAATKIKQGAQLAFDEANAAGGVAGYKVELLVLDDGTATAGQYDPAQAATNARKMVSDSNVVAAIGPQMSGSGKAMSPILSQGNLAIITPSSTNPDITNPKMAAQYRPAGKAIYFRTVTTDAFQGPNMANYYADTLKVKSVYVLDDSGAYGVGIADTFQGQAEKRGIKILGRDQLNPKEADYTTILTKIKALKPDALYYGGVAQAGVKLGKQAYDIIPAMIKAGGDGVHGAPFLKGVGFPAVDRWYATTASPNTVEDPSVADWVKRFQGRFKTLPDNYSITAYDGTLIILDAIKRVAESGKEVNRSNVRDAMQSTRLKTLQGDVSFDENGDMVSKVVSVFQFWHDPKYPDDDIIHQKRYEGTAPESM
;
A
#
# COMPACT_ATOMS: atom_id res chain seq x y z
N MET A 1 82.60 -37.59 -26.00
CA MET A 1 81.55 -37.73 -24.99
C MET A 1 80.78 -36.43 -25.01
N LEU A 2 79.57 -36.44 -25.49
CA LEU A 2 78.79 -35.25 -25.88
C LEU A 2 78.06 -34.67 -24.69
N SER A 3 78.25 -33.35 -24.41
CA SER A 3 77.59 -32.56 -23.44
C SER A 3 76.22 -32.04 -24.03
N ARG A 4 75.12 -32.33 -23.37
CA ARG A 4 73.82 -31.80 -23.70
C ARG A 4 73.67 -30.39 -23.06
N ARG A 5 73.58 -29.37 -23.88
CA ARG A 5 73.18 -28.03 -23.45
C ARG A 5 71.65 -27.91 -23.48
N THR A 6 71.02 -27.71 -22.33
CA THR A 6 69.61 -27.42 -22.18
C THR A 6 69.38 -25.93 -22.39
N LEU A 7 68.60 -25.58 -23.42
CA LEU A 7 68.19 -24.24 -23.72
C LEU A 7 66.94 -23.93 -22.87
N ILE A 8 67.04 -22.98 -21.94
CA ILE A 8 65.92 -22.45 -21.17
C ILE A 8 65.35 -21.28 -21.95
N VAL A 9 64.17 -21.45 -22.55
CA VAL A 9 63.41 -20.34 -23.14
C VAL A 9 62.59 -19.69 -22.03
N GLN A 10 62.95 -18.47 -21.65
CA GLN A 10 62.11 -17.62 -20.78
C GLN A 10 61.02 -16.93 -21.59
N LEU A 11 59.76 -17.29 -21.36
CA LEU A 11 58.60 -16.54 -21.81
C LEU A 11 58.31 -15.41 -20.79
N PRO A 12 58.05 -14.16 -21.22
CA PRO A 12 57.64 -13.11 -20.29
C PRO A 12 56.15 -13.32 -19.96
N ALA A 13 55.86 -13.59 -18.71
CA ALA A 13 54.50 -13.53 -18.17
C ALA A 13 54.02 -12.09 -18.14
N VAL A 14 53.19 -11.70 -19.10
CA VAL A 14 52.44 -10.44 -19.03
C VAL A 14 51.32 -10.67 -18.01
N ALA A 15 51.51 -10.21 -16.79
CA ALA A 15 50.46 -10.09 -15.79
C ALA A 15 49.52 -8.94 -16.14
N LEU A 16 48.39 -9.25 -16.76
CA LEU A 16 47.24 -8.36 -16.82
C LEU A 16 46.65 -8.28 -15.40
N ALA A 17 47.19 -7.40 -14.58
CA ALA A 17 46.53 -6.95 -13.36
C ALA A 17 45.32 -6.07 -13.76
N GLY A 18 44.17 -6.72 -14.00
CA GLY A 18 42.88 -6.04 -14.00
C GLY A 18 42.63 -5.50 -12.61
N SER A 19 42.95 -4.23 -12.38
CA SER A 19 42.55 -3.51 -11.18
C SER A 19 41.04 -3.39 -11.17
N TYR A 20 40.35 -4.36 -10.59
CA TYR A 20 39.05 -4.13 -9.99
C TYR A 20 39.28 -3.11 -8.87
N ALA A 21 39.09 -1.83 -9.21
CA ALA A 21 38.94 -0.80 -8.22
C ALA A 21 37.64 -1.11 -7.46
N MET A 22 37.76 -1.93 -6.40
CA MET A 22 36.78 -1.87 -5.30
C MET A 22 36.79 -0.40 -4.85
N ARG A 23 35.74 0.33 -5.24
CA ARG A 23 35.49 1.65 -4.65
C ARG A 23 35.36 1.40 -3.14
N ALA A 24 36.44 1.68 -2.42
CA ALA A 24 36.37 1.78 -0.99
C ALA A 24 35.32 2.82 -0.68
N PHE A 25 34.28 2.44 0.05
CA PHE A 25 33.33 3.38 0.63
C PHE A 25 34.19 4.38 1.47
N GLY A 26 34.20 5.63 1.04
CA GLY A 26 34.65 6.72 1.91
C GLY A 26 33.74 6.74 3.14
N ALA A 27 34.30 7.10 4.30
CA ALA A 27 33.70 7.07 5.64
C ALA A 27 32.20 6.98 5.63
N ASP A 28 31.66 5.88 6.18
CA ASP A 28 30.29 5.35 6.04
C ASP A 28 29.21 6.40 6.29
N LYS A 29 28.83 7.13 5.24
CA LYS A 29 27.63 7.96 5.31
C LYS A 29 26.44 7.03 5.31
N SER A 30 25.63 7.08 6.36
CA SER A 30 24.36 6.37 6.41
C SER A 30 23.20 7.31 6.65
N VAL A 31 22.04 6.93 6.16
CA VAL A 31 20.75 7.56 6.48
C VAL A 31 19.78 6.46 6.83
N THR A 32 18.80 6.77 7.67
CA THR A 32 17.79 5.82 8.09
C THR A 32 16.46 6.16 7.44
N VAL A 33 15.75 5.14 6.95
CA VAL A 33 14.35 5.24 6.54
C VAL A 33 13.50 4.47 7.55
N GLY A 34 12.48 5.13 8.10
CA GLY A 34 11.53 4.50 9.01
C GLY A 34 10.52 3.64 8.23
N ILE A 35 10.06 2.55 8.84
CA ILE A 35 8.91 1.77 8.36
C ILE A 35 7.96 1.64 9.55
N ASN A 36 6.68 2.05 9.37
CA ASN A 36 5.64 1.86 10.37
C ASN A 36 4.48 1.07 9.77
N LEU A 37 4.27 -0.16 10.25
CA LEU A 37 3.27 -1.09 9.74
C LEU A 37 2.73 -1.97 10.88
N PRO A 38 1.48 -2.44 10.82
CA PRO A 38 0.92 -3.38 11.82
C PRO A 38 1.42 -4.81 11.55
N LEU A 39 2.64 -5.12 12.01
CA LEU A 39 3.32 -6.39 11.76
C LEU A 39 2.83 -7.52 12.68
N THR A 40 1.97 -7.20 13.66
CA THR A 40 1.29 -8.15 14.54
C THR A 40 -0.23 -7.95 14.50
N GLY A 41 -1.00 -9.00 14.83
CA GLY A 41 -2.46 -8.96 14.81
C GLY A 41 -3.09 -9.27 13.44
N ALA A 42 -4.34 -8.88 13.29
CA ALA A 42 -5.18 -9.21 12.12
C ALA A 42 -4.62 -8.68 10.78
N ASP A 43 -3.88 -7.57 10.83
CA ASP A 43 -3.36 -6.88 9.64
C ASP A 43 -1.98 -7.38 9.20
N ALA A 44 -1.32 -8.23 9.99
CA ALA A 44 0.08 -8.61 9.84
C ALA A 44 0.41 -9.25 8.47
N GLN A 45 -0.52 -10.00 7.90
CA GLN A 45 -0.29 -10.65 6.60
C GLN A 45 -0.15 -9.60 5.47
N ALA A 46 -1.03 -8.63 5.41
CA ALA A 46 -0.97 -7.54 4.42
C ALA A 46 0.23 -6.62 4.70
N ALA A 47 0.48 -6.27 5.96
CA ALA A 47 1.64 -5.49 6.39
C ALA A 47 2.98 -6.15 5.98
N THR A 48 3.07 -7.48 6.07
CA THR A 48 4.24 -8.23 5.63
C THR A 48 4.49 -8.06 4.13
N LYS A 49 3.45 -8.06 3.30
CA LYS A 49 3.57 -7.83 1.85
C LYS A 49 4.09 -6.42 1.53
N ILE A 50 3.58 -5.42 2.22
CA ILE A 50 4.09 -4.04 2.14
C ILE A 50 5.56 -3.97 2.53
N LYS A 51 5.91 -4.53 3.70
CA LYS A 51 7.30 -4.58 4.17
C LYS A 51 8.22 -5.28 3.15
N GLN A 52 7.79 -6.40 2.57
CA GLN A 52 8.58 -7.14 1.59
C GLN A 52 8.80 -6.33 0.31
N GLY A 53 7.79 -5.61 -0.19
CA GLY A 53 7.95 -4.72 -1.33
C GLY A 53 8.99 -3.63 -1.08
N ALA A 54 8.89 -2.94 0.05
CA ALA A 54 9.86 -1.93 0.47
C ALA A 54 11.26 -2.53 0.65
N GLN A 55 11.37 -3.67 1.34
CA GLN A 55 12.64 -4.34 1.60
C GLN A 55 13.37 -4.72 0.31
N LEU A 56 12.65 -5.19 -0.73
CA LEU A 56 13.26 -5.55 -2.00
C LEU A 56 13.98 -4.35 -2.63
N ALA A 57 13.35 -3.17 -2.66
CA ALA A 57 13.97 -1.98 -3.22
C ALA A 57 15.19 -1.52 -2.41
N PHE A 58 15.15 -1.61 -1.07
CA PHE A 58 16.32 -1.31 -0.23
C PHE A 58 17.45 -2.32 -0.43
N ASP A 59 17.14 -3.60 -0.49
CA ASP A 59 18.13 -4.66 -0.72
C ASP A 59 18.84 -4.45 -2.07
N GLU A 60 18.09 -4.12 -3.13
CA GLU A 60 18.61 -3.84 -4.47
C GLU A 60 19.50 -2.58 -4.46
N ALA A 61 19.07 -1.50 -3.83
CA ALA A 61 19.84 -0.27 -3.74
C ALA A 61 21.16 -0.46 -2.96
N ASN A 62 21.11 -1.13 -1.81
CA ASN A 62 22.29 -1.39 -1.00
C ASN A 62 23.25 -2.38 -1.68
N ALA A 63 22.72 -3.39 -2.39
CA ALA A 63 23.55 -4.32 -3.18
C ALA A 63 24.27 -3.61 -4.35
N ALA A 64 23.66 -2.56 -4.91
CA ALA A 64 24.28 -1.70 -5.93
C ALA A 64 25.33 -0.70 -5.35
N GLY A 65 25.61 -0.75 -4.05
CA GLY A 65 26.57 0.13 -3.39
C GLY A 65 25.95 1.35 -2.70
N GLY A 66 24.67 1.29 -2.37
CA GLY A 66 23.95 2.38 -1.71
C GLY A 66 23.45 3.45 -2.69
N VAL A 67 23.04 4.59 -2.16
CA VAL A 67 22.44 5.69 -2.91
C VAL A 67 23.35 6.92 -2.84
N ALA A 68 23.99 7.27 -3.95
CA ALA A 68 24.90 8.42 -4.05
C ALA A 68 25.94 8.48 -2.91
N GLY A 69 26.49 7.32 -2.51
CA GLY A 69 27.49 7.19 -1.44
C GLY A 69 26.91 7.05 -0.03
N TYR A 70 25.60 6.99 0.12
CA TYR A 70 24.93 6.70 1.38
C TYR A 70 24.48 5.24 1.44
N LYS A 71 24.77 4.57 2.56
CA LYS A 71 24.10 3.34 2.96
C LYS A 71 22.74 3.69 3.53
N VAL A 72 21.70 2.99 3.09
CA VAL A 72 20.33 3.17 3.62
C VAL A 72 20.07 2.12 4.68
N GLU A 73 19.80 2.54 5.90
CA GLU A 73 19.43 1.70 7.03
C GLU A 73 17.93 1.77 7.28
N LEU A 74 17.37 0.72 7.90
CA LEU A 74 15.92 0.62 8.14
C LEU A 74 15.63 0.63 9.63
N LEU A 75 14.70 1.48 10.06
CA LEU A 75 14.08 1.46 11.38
C LEU A 75 12.65 0.91 11.23
N VAL A 76 12.48 -0.39 11.47
CA VAL A 76 11.17 -1.05 11.36
C VAL A 76 10.45 -0.98 12.69
N LEU A 77 9.24 -0.41 12.68
CA LEU A 77 8.38 -0.23 13.85
C LEU A 77 7.02 -0.87 13.59
N ASP A 78 6.52 -1.57 14.60
CA ASP A 78 5.21 -2.23 14.59
C ASP A 78 4.18 -1.33 15.27
N ASP A 79 3.06 -1.05 14.59
CA ASP A 79 1.90 -0.38 15.19
C ASP A 79 0.72 -1.32 15.45
N GLY A 80 0.90 -2.63 15.24
CA GLY A 80 0.01 -3.64 15.75
C GLY A 80 0.23 -3.88 17.24
N THR A 81 -0.84 -4.01 18.01
CA THR A 81 -0.75 -4.33 19.45
C THR A 81 -1.61 -5.52 19.82
N ALA A 82 -1.17 -6.30 20.80
CA ALA A 82 -1.94 -7.42 21.34
C ALA A 82 -3.29 -6.98 21.92
N THR A 83 -3.34 -5.79 22.52
CA THR A 83 -4.55 -5.22 23.13
C THR A 83 -5.59 -4.85 22.07
N ALA A 84 -5.15 -4.24 20.96
CA ALA A 84 -6.04 -3.91 19.85
C ALA A 84 -6.36 -5.16 19.01
N GLY A 85 -5.46 -6.15 18.96
CA GLY A 85 -5.56 -7.33 18.09
C GLY A 85 -5.36 -7.00 16.60
N GLN A 86 -5.02 -5.77 16.30
CA GLN A 86 -4.85 -5.17 14.97
C GLN A 86 -3.95 -3.93 15.09
N TYR A 87 -3.90 -3.07 14.04
CA TYR A 87 -3.26 -1.78 14.13
C TYR A 87 -3.80 -0.94 15.29
N ASP A 88 -2.93 -0.13 15.88
CA ASP A 88 -3.25 0.76 17.01
C ASP A 88 -2.76 2.18 16.72
N PRO A 89 -3.66 3.16 16.51
CA PRO A 89 -3.28 4.55 16.24
C PRO A 89 -2.43 5.19 17.35
N ALA A 90 -2.60 4.79 18.63
CA ALA A 90 -1.80 5.31 19.71
C ALA A 90 -0.35 4.80 19.65
N GLN A 91 -0.18 3.53 19.28
CA GLN A 91 1.15 2.96 19.03
C GLN A 91 1.80 3.62 17.79
N ALA A 92 1.03 3.84 16.72
CA ALA A 92 1.50 4.55 15.54
C ALA A 92 2.00 5.97 15.89
N ALA A 93 1.27 6.71 16.72
CA ALA A 93 1.70 8.02 17.22
C ALA A 93 3.01 7.92 18.05
N THR A 94 3.16 6.88 18.86
CA THR A 94 4.40 6.62 19.61
C THR A 94 5.57 6.33 18.67
N ASN A 95 5.35 5.53 17.65
CA ASN A 95 6.34 5.23 16.62
C ASN A 95 6.74 6.49 15.82
N ALA A 96 5.78 7.36 15.50
CA ALA A 96 6.07 8.65 14.86
C ALA A 96 6.99 9.53 15.72
N ARG A 97 6.73 9.62 17.02
CA ARG A 97 7.63 10.35 17.96
C ARG A 97 9.03 9.74 17.97
N LYS A 98 9.14 8.40 18.00
CA LYS A 98 10.43 7.71 17.95
C LYS A 98 11.19 8.04 16.66
N MET A 99 10.53 8.00 15.50
CA MET A 99 11.15 8.39 14.23
C MET A 99 11.58 9.86 14.23
N VAL A 100 10.75 10.76 14.77
CA VAL A 100 11.06 12.19 14.86
C VAL A 100 12.24 12.48 15.82
N SER A 101 12.40 11.70 16.90
CA SER A 101 13.50 11.89 17.85
C SER A 101 14.88 11.47 17.31
N ASP A 102 14.93 10.62 16.28
CA ASP A 102 16.18 10.18 15.64
C ASP A 102 16.46 11.02 14.41
N SER A 103 17.46 11.91 14.48
CA SER A 103 17.83 12.82 13.38
C SER A 103 18.34 12.11 12.12
N ASN A 104 18.78 10.84 12.22
CA ASN A 104 19.23 10.06 11.09
C ASN A 104 18.05 9.57 10.23
N VAL A 105 16.82 9.55 10.79
CA VAL A 105 15.61 9.19 10.03
C VAL A 105 15.23 10.37 9.13
N VAL A 106 15.43 10.21 7.82
CA VAL A 106 15.22 11.29 6.83
C VAL A 106 13.89 11.18 6.08
N ALA A 107 13.28 9.99 6.03
CA ALA A 107 11.98 9.72 5.45
C ALA A 107 11.38 8.45 6.07
N ALA A 108 10.10 8.16 5.81
CA ALA A 108 9.45 6.93 6.28
C ALA A 108 8.50 6.34 5.23
N ILE A 109 8.22 5.05 5.36
CA ILE A 109 7.24 4.28 4.59
C ILE A 109 6.13 3.79 5.52
N GLY A 110 4.93 3.79 5.01
CA GLY A 110 3.72 3.48 5.76
C GLY A 110 2.90 4.76 6.04
N PRO A 111 1.97 4.69 6.97
CA PRO A 111 1.42 3.46 7.56
C PRO A 111 0.55 2.70 6.56
N GLN A 112 0.14 1.49 6.93
CA GLN A 112 -0.87 0.75 6.17
C GLN A 112 -2.25 1.36 6.36
N MET A 113 -2.62 1.65 7.59
CA MET A 113 -3.98 2.02 7.97
C MET A 113 -4.19 3.53 8.09
N SER A 114 -5.34 4.01 7.62
CA SER A 114 -5.69 5.44 7.66
C SER A 114 -5.80 5.99 9.10
N GLY A 115 -6.24 5.17 10.06
CA GLY A 115 -6.27 5.55 11.47
C GLY A 115 -4.88 5.85 12.02
N SER A 116 -3.89 5.02 11.68
CA SER A 116 -2.48 5.27 11.99
C SER A 116 -1.98 6.53 11.28
N GLY A 117 -2.35 6.73 10.01
CA GLY A 117 -2.01 7.93 9.23
C GLY A 117 -2.50 9.21 9.90
N LYS A 118 -3.76 9.24 10.32
CA LYS A 118 -4.34 10.39 11.06
C LYS A 118 -3.58 10.67 12.36
N ALA A 119 -3.17 9.65 13.09
CA ALA A 119 -2.45 9.80 14.36
C ALA A 119 -0.98 10.24 14.18
N MET A 120 -0.32 9.78 13.14
CA MET A 120 1.08 10.08 12.87
C MET A 120 1.28 11.46 12.23
N SER A 121 0.42 11.85 11.29
CA SER A 121 0.59 13.04 10.45
C SER A 121 0.93 14.33 11.20
N PRO A 122 0.23 14.74 12.27
CA PRO A 122 0.56 15.98 12.98
C PRO A 122 1.93 15.93 13.64
N ILE A 123 2.36 14.77 14.14
CA ILE A 123 3.68 14.56 14.78
C ILE A 123 4.79 14.64 13.75
N LEU A 124 4.60 13.94 12.62
CA LEU A 124 5.56 13.94 11.51
C LEU A 124 5.68 15.33 10.88
N SER A 125 4.57 16.07 10.79
CA SER A 125 4.54 17.45 10.30
C SER A 125 5.41 18.37 11.18
N GLN A 126 5.25 18.29 12.49
CA GLN A 126 6.08 19.07 13.44
C GLN A 126 7.56 18.69 13.36
N GLY A 127 7.86 17.40 13.14
CA GLY A 127 9.21 16.89 12.94
C GLY A 127 9.78 17.10 11.53
N ASN A 128 9.00 17.71 10.62
CA ASN A 128 9.34 17.88 9.19
C ASN A 128 9.80 16.57 8.53
N LEU A 129 9.24 15.44 8.94
CA LEU A 129 9.57 14.11 8.46
C LEU A 129 8.54 13.62 7.45
N ALA A 130 8.94 13.49 6.19
CA ALA A 130 8.07 12.97 5.15
C ALA A 130 7.81 11.46 5.33
N ILE A 131 6.58 11.07 5.07
CA ILE A 131 6.17 9.66 5.01
C ILE A 131 5.43 9.38 3.69
N ILE A 132 5.66 8.21 3.09
CA ILE A 132 4.93 7.77 1.91
C ILE A 132 4.18 6.48 2.23
N THR A 133 2.85 6.53 2.05
CA THR A 133 1.99 5.38 2.30
C THR A 133 1.68 4.61 1.02
N PRO A 134 1.80 3.28 1.05
CA PRO A 134 1.42 2.43 -0.08
C PRO A 134 -0.05 2.00 -0.08
N SER A 135 -0.85 2.38 0.94
CA SER A 135 -2.19 1.80 1.12
C SER A 135 -3.18 2.65 1.91
N SER A 136 -2.74 3.64 2.69
CA SER A 136 -3.66 4.48 3.47
C SER A 136 -4.33 5.53 2.57
N THR A 137 -5.64 5.41 2.38
CA THR A 137 -6.40 6.11 1.33
C THR A 137 -7.33 7.22 1.83
N ASN A 138 -7.52 7.37 3.16
CA ASN A 138 -8.43 8.38 3.69
C ASN A 138 -8.03 9.81 3.26
N PRO A 139 -8.92 10.54 2.54
CA PRO A 139 -8.57 11.83 1.93
C PRO A 139 -8.35 12.96 2.95
N ASP A 140 -8.91 12.87 4.16
CA ASP A 140 -8.80 13.93 5.16
C ASP A 140 -7.35 14.29 5.50
N ILE A 141 -6.45 13.29 5.48
CA ILE A 141 -5.05 13.45 5.91
C ILE A 141 -4.32 14.49 5.04
N THR A 142 -4.68 14.56 3.77
CA THR A 142 -4.08 15.49 2.79
C THR A 142 -5.02 16.62 2.39
N ASN A 143 -6.29 16.61 2.84
CA ASN A 143 -7.28 17.63 2.53
C ASN A 143 -6.82 19.01 3.02
N PRO A 144 -6.76 20.04 2.14
CA PRO A 144 -6.41 21.40 2.55
C PRO A 144 -7.27 21.96 3.68
N LYS A 145 -8.56 21.61 3.74
CA LYS A 145 -9.46 22.04 4.80
C LYS A 145 -9.10 21.47 6.18
N MET A 146 -8.39 20.36 6.21
CA MET A 146 -7.93 19.68 7.42
C MET A 146 -6.44 19.94 7.71
N ALA A 147 -5.81 20.85 6.97
CA ALA A 147 -4.38 21.13 7.06
C ALA A 147 -3.91 21.49 8.48
N ALA A 148 -4.69 22.31 9.19
CA ALA A 148 -4.37 22.69 10.58
C ALA A 148 -4.26 21.46 11.52
N GLN A 149 -5.03 20.42 11.25
CA GLN A 149 -5.03 19.19 12.04
C GLN A 149 -3.91 18.22 11.65
N TYR A 150 -3.72 17.98 10.34
CA TYR A 150 -2.85 16.89 9.87
C TYR A 150 -1.47 17.36 9.38
N ARG A 151 -1.31 18.64 9.04
CA ARG A 151 -0.03 19.24 8.65
C ARG A 151 0.19 20.63 9.28
N PRO A 152 0.19 20.71 10.63
CA PRO A 152 0.27 22.00 11.35
C PRO A 152 1.53 22.82 11.01
N ALA A 153 2.60 22.22 10.53
CA ALA A 153 3.77 22.93 10.04
C ALA A 153 3.63 23.47 8.59
N GLY A 154 2.47 23.29 7.96
CA GLY A 154 2.07 23.90 6.70
C GLY A 154 2.53 23.16 5.43
N LYS A 155 3.64 22.41 5.46
CA LYS A 155 4.15 21.71 4.29
C LYS A 155 3.56 20.30 4.17
N ALA A 156 3.35 19.81 2.94
CA ALA A 156 2.99 18.42 2.71
C ALA A 156 4.10 17.50 3.21
N ILE A 157 3.75 16.54 4.05
CA ILE A 157 4.65 15.50 4.57
C ILE A 157 4.11 14.11 4.35
N TYR A 158 2.84 13.98 4.01
CA TYR A 158 2.16 12.73 3.79
C TYR A 158 1.97 12.51 2.28
N PHE A 159 2.74 11.57 1.73
CA PHE A 159 2.70 11.20 0.31
C PHE A 159 2.03 9.85 0.13
N ARG A 160 1.54 9.57 -1.09
CA ARG A 160 0.85 8.31 -1.39
C ARG A 160 1.34 7.73 -2.72
N THR A 161 1.48 6.41 -2.77
CA THR A 161 1.61 5.65 -4.02
C THR A 161 0.29 4.96 -4.41
N VAL A 162 -0.80 5.43 -3.85
CA VAL A 162 -2.18 5.05 -4.15
C VAL A 162 -3.02 6.30 -4.32
N THR A 163 -4.15 6.21 -5.02
CA THR A 163 -5.14 7.31 -5.00
C THR A 163 -5.91 7.33 -3.67
N THR A 164 -6.83 8.26 -3.50
CA THR A 164 -7.60 8.39 -2.26
C THR A 164 -9.02 7.87 -2.39
N ASP A 165 -9.69 7.66 -1.24
CA ASP A 165 -11.10 7.29 -1.19
C ASP A 165 -12.03 8.37 -1.75
N ALA A 166 -11.54 9.61 -1.91
CA ALA A 166 -12.26 10.64 -2.67
C ALA A 166 -12.52 10.25 -4.13
N PHE A 167 -11.75 9.28 -4.65
CA PHE A 167 -11.94 8.68 -5.98
C PHE A 167 -12.42 7.23 -5.87
N GLN A 168 -11.85 6.44 -4.96
CA GLN A 168 -12.16 5.01 -4.87
C GLN A 168 -13.65 4.75 -4.57
N GLY A 169 -14.22 5.40 -3.57
CA GLY A 169 -15.64 5.27 -3.23
C GLY A 169 -16.57 5.72 -4.37
N PRO A 170 -16.40 6.96 -4.89
CA PRO A 170 -17.20 7.47 -6.00
C PRO A 170 -17.11 6.61 -7.27
N ASN A 171 -15.91 6.16 -7.64
CA ASN A 171 -15.73 5.34 -8.84
C ASN A 171 -16.44 4.00 -8.71
N MET A 172 -16.46 3.39 -7.52
CA MET A 172 -17.23 2.16 -7.28
C MET A 172 -18.74 2.42 -7.32
N ALA A 173 -19.22 3.58 -6.85
CA ALA A 173 -20.63 3.95 -6.99
C ALA A 173 -21.02 4.15 -8.47
N ASN A 174 -20.13 4.71 -9.29
CA ASN A 174 -20.32 4.79 -10.74
C ASN A 174 -20.37 3.40 -11.37
N TYR A 175 -19.49 2.49 -10.96
CA TYR A 175 -19.49 1.10 -11.42
C TYR A 175 -20.81 0.39 -11.07
N TYR A 176 -21.34 0.63 -9.86
CA TYR A 176 -22.66 0.16 -9.47
C TYR A 176 -23.77 0.65 -10.41
N ALA A 177 -23.76 1.95 -10.72
CA ALA A 177 -24.78 2.56 -11.58
C ALA A 177 -24.64 2.12 -13.05
N ASP A 178 -23.40 2.16 -13.58
CA ASP A 178 -23.16 2.05 -15.03
C ASP A 178 -22.98 0.60 -15.50
N THR A 179 -22.35 -0.24 -14.68
CA THR A 179 -22.02 -1.62 -15.03
C THR A 179 -23.00 -2.60 -14.40
N LEU A 180 -23.16 -2.54 -13.08
CA LEU A 180 -24.00 -3.49 -12.33
C LEU A 180 -25.48 -3.12 -12.34
N LYS A 181 -25.84 -1.90 -12.80
CA LYS A 181 -27.22 -1.39 -12.89
C LYS A 181 -27.99 -1.39 -11.56
N VAL A 182 -27.27 -1.26 -10.45
CA VAL A 182 -27.81 -1.17 -9.09
C VAL A 182 -28.71 0.07 -8.95
N LYS A 183 -29.88 -0.09 -8.36
CA LYS A 183 -30.85 0.99 -8.09
C LYS A 183 -31.01 1.30 -6.60
N SER A 184 -30.66 0.34 -5.74
CA SER A 184 -30.74 0.48 -4.29
C SER A 184 -29.58 -0.24 -3.62
N VAL A 185 -29.04 0.36 -2.55
CA VAL A 185 -27.91 -0.19 -1.82
C VAL A 185 -28.10 -0.02 -0.31
N TYR A 186 -27.58 -0.96 0.45
CA TYR A 186 -27.35 -0.83 1.88
C TYR A 186 -25.85 -0.62 2.13
N VAL A 187 -25.50 0.33 2.98
CA VAL A 187 -24.08 0.66 3.25
C VAL A 187 -23.73 0.21 4.67
N LEU A 188 -22.60 -0.48 4.80
CA LEU A 188 -22.00 -0.85 6.08
C LEU A 188 -20.60 -0.27 6.17
N ASP A 189 -20.16 0.09 7.39
CA ASP A 189 -18.76 0.36 7.67
C ASP A 189 -18.30 -0.34 8.95
N ASP A 190 -16.96 -0.45 9.15
CA ASP A 190 -16.35 -1.11 10.31
C ASP A 190 -16.03 -0.16 11.47
N SER A 191 -16.58 1.05 11.48
CA SER A 191 -16.31 2.13 12.42
C SER A 191 -14.85 2.64 12.41
N GLY A 192 -13.97 2.08 11.60
CA GLY A 192 -12.59 2.52 11.42
C GLY A 192 -12.48 3.79 10.56
N ALA A 193 -11.41 4.56 10.73
CA ALA A 193 -11.21 5.81 9.98
C ALA A 193 -11.20 5.62 8.46
N TYR A 194 -10.69 4.48 7.96
CA TYR A 194 -10.79 4.09 6.56
C TYR A 194 -12.22 3.71 6.18
N GLY A 195 -12.81 2.77 6.90
CA GLY A 195 -14.11 2.21 6.55
C GLY A 195 -15.23 3.25 6.51
N VAL A 196 -15.28 4.14 7.52
CA VAL A 196 -16.21 5.28 7.54
C VAL A 196 -15.94 6.20 6.34
N GLY A 197 -14.67 6.57 6.09
CA GLY A 197 -14.32 7.52 5.04
C GLY A 197 -14.69 7.03 3.63
N ILE A 198 -14.39 5.78 3.30
CA ILE A 198 -14.72 5.23 1.98
C ILE A 198 -16.24 5.00 1.83
N ALA A 199 -16.94 4.63 2.91
CA ALA A 199 -18.40 4.49 2.89
C ALA A 199 -19.09 5.85 2.69
N ASP A 200 -18.58 6.94 3.30
CA ASP A 200 -19.08 8.31 3.11
C ASP A 200 -18.94 8.74 1.64
N THR A 201 -17.77 8.57 1.05
CA THR A 201 -17.52 8.98 -0.34
C THR A 201 -18.30 8.13 -1.34
N PHE A 202 -18.42 6.83 -1.10
CA PHE A 202 -19.27 5.94 -1.89
C PHE A 202 -20.74 6.38 -1.83
N GLN A 203 -21.29 6.56 -0.62
CA GLN A 203 -22.68 6.93 -0.44
C GLN A 203 -22.99 8.27 -1.11
N GLY A 204 -22.14 9.30 -0.89
CA GLY A 204 -22.36 10.61 -1.50
C GLY A 204 -22.40 10.57 -3.03
N GLN A 205 -21.63 9.71 -3.68
CA GLN A 205 -21.68 9.53 -5.13
C GLN A 205 -22.86 8.65 -5.56
N ALA A 206 -23.18 7.60 -4.81
CA ALA A 206 -24.33 6.74 -5.08
C ALA A 206 -25.63 7.55 -5.10
N GLU A 207 -25.83 8.47 -4.13
CA GLU A 207 -26.97 9.38 -4.09
C GLU A 207 -27.01 10.30 -5.32
N LYS A 208 -25.87 10.88 -5.72
CA LYS A 208 -25.78 11.71 -6.94
C LYS A 208 -26.12 10.92 -8.21
N ARG A 209 -25.81 9.62 -8.25
CA ARG A 209 -26.14 8.71 -9.35
C ARG A 209 -27.57 8.18 -9.29
N GLY A 210 -28.38 8.64 -8.32
CA GLY A 210 -29.76 8.20 -8.16
C GLY A 210 -29.91 6.79 -7.60
N ILE A 211 -28.87 6.21 -7.01
CA ILE A 211 -28.95 4.96 -6.27
C ILE A 211 -29.56 5.25 -4.90
N LYS A 212 -30.66 4.57 -4.58
CA LYS A 212 -31.37 4.76 -3.31
C LYS A 212 -30.60 4.09 -2.18
N ILE A 213 -30.23 4.85 -1.16
CA ILE A 213 -29.65 4.33 0.08
C ILE A 213 -30.80 3.82 0.97
N LEU A 214 -30.91 2.51 1.17
CA LEU A 214 -31.98 1.92 2.00
C LEU A 214 -31.64 1.90 3.49
N GLY A 215 -30.40 2.16 3.81
CA GLY A 215 -29.91 2.31 5.18
C GLY A 215 -28.39 2.28 5.24
N ARG A 216 -27.87 2.70 6.40
CA ARG A 216 -26.47 2.62 6.75
C ARG A 216 -26.35 2.24 8.22
N ASP A 217 -25.43 1.32 8.51
CA ASP A 217 -25.05 0.93 9.88
C ASP A 217 -23.56 0.72 9.99
N GLN A 218 -23.08 0.74 11.21
CA GLN A 218 -21.70 0.46 11.58
C GLN A 218 -21.59 -0.93 12.19
N LEU A 219 -20.56 -1.66 11.79
CA LEU A 219 -20.20 -2.94 12.37
C LEU A 219 -19.14 -2.73 13.44
N ASN A 220 -19.33 -3.34 14.59
CA ASN A 220 -18.28 -3.46 15.59
C ASN A 220 -17.44 -4.71 15.30
N PRO A 221 -16.14 -4.60 14.95
CA PRO A 221 -15.30 -5.76 14.65
C PRO A 221 -15.20 -6.78 15.81
N LYS A 222 -15.49 -6.37 17.05
CA LYS A 222 -15.44 -7.23 18.25
C LYS A 222 -16.73 -8.02 18.48
N GLU A 223 -17.83 -7.70 17.80
CA GLU A 223 -19.07 -8.47 17.93
C GLU A 223 -18.92 -9.90 17.42
N ALA A 224 -19.64 -10.84 18.06
CA ALA A 224 -19.58 -12.24 17.71
C ALA A 224 -20.19 -12.54 16.33
N ASP A 225 -21.29 -11.87 15.99
CA ASP A 225 -21.97 -12.05 14.70
C ASP A 225 -22.68 -10.78 14.23
N TYR A 226 -23.10 -10.79 12.96
CA TYR A 226 -23.82 -9.72 12.27
C TYR A 226 -25.20 -10.18 11.76
N THR A 227 -25.72 -11.29 12.29
CA THR A 227 -26.99 -11.89 11.83
C THR A 227 -28.16 -10.92 11.90
N THR A 228 -28.24 -10.13 12.96
CA THR A 228 -29.34 -9.14 13.16
C THR A 228 -29.34 -8.11 12.03
N ILE A 229 -28.18 -7.50 11.73
CA ILE A 229 -28.08 -6.49 10.67
C ILE A 229 -28.30 -7.10 9.28
N LEU A 230 -27.77 -8.29 9.02
CA LEU A 230 -27.97 -8.99 7.74
C LEU A 230 -29.45 -9.40 7.53
N THR A 231 -30.15 -9.77 8.60
CA THR A 231 -31.61 -10.06 8.55
C THR A 231 -32.40 -8.78 8.24
N LYS A 232 -32.05 -7.64 8.84
CA LYS A 232 -32.62 -6.33 8.52
C LYS A 232 -32.40 -5.99 7.03
N ILE A 233 -31.18 -6.17 6.53
CA ILE A 233 -30.84 -5.93 5.13
C ILE A 233 -31.67 -6.83 4.19
N LYS A 234 -31.77 -8.12 4.52
CA LYS A 234 -32.59 -9.07 3.77
C LYS A 234 -34.06 -8.64 3.66
N ALA A 235 -34.61 -8.12 4.75
CA ALA A 235 -36.01 -7.65 4.77
C ALA A 235 -36.23 -6.39 3.91
N LEU A 236 -35.24 -5.50 3.82
CA LEU A 236 -35.27 -4.27 3.01
C LEU A 236 -35.07 -4.54 1.51
N LYS A 237 -34.48 -5.68 1.15
CA LYS A 237 -34.23 -6.12 -0.23
C LYS A 237 -33.50 -5.10 -1.11
N PRO A 238 -32.36 -4.52 -0.69
CA PRO A 238 -31.55 -3.74 -1.61
C PRO A 238 -31.00 -4.62 -2.75
N ASP A 239 -30.68 -4.01 -3.89
CA ASP A 239 -30.01 -4.71 -4.99
C ASP A 239 -28.57 -5.09 -4.60
N ALA A 240 -27.93 -4.27 -3.75
CA ALA A 240 -26.54 -4.46 -3.38
C ALA A 240 -26.26 -4.08 -1.93
N LEU A 241 -25.16 -4.62 -1.41
CA LEU A 241 -24.47 -4.24 -0.19
C LEU A 241 -23.13 -3.61 -0.55
N TYR A 242 -22.81 -2.46 0.01
CA TYR A 242 -21.46 -1.88 -0.01
C TYR A 242 -20.86 -1.91 1.40
N TYR A 243 -19.64 -2.42 1.53
CA TYR A 243 -18.92 -2.49 2.79
C TYR A 243 -17.64 -1.64 2.75
N GLY A 244 -17.60 -0.59 3.55
CA GLY A 244 -16.40 0.18 3.86
C GLY A 244 -15.72 -0.40 5.10
N GLY A 245 -14.57 -1.03 4.92
CA GLY A 245 -13.86 -1.62 6.04
C GLY A 245 -12.80 -2.62 5.62
N VAL A 246 -12.12 -3.19 6.61
CA VAL A 246 -11.03 -4.14 6.42
C VAL A 246 -11.46 -5.58 6.74
N ALA A 247 -10.56 -6.53 6.47
CA ALA A 247 -10.84 -7.95 6.61
C ALA A 247 -11.27 -8.37 8.03
N GLN A 248 -10.90 -7.64 9.07
CA GLN A 248 -11.22 -8.02 10.45
C GLN A 248 -12.73 -8.18 10.70
N ALA A 249 -13.56 -7.21 10.31
CA ALA A 249 -15.02 -7.35 10.32
C ALA A 249 -15.53 -8.00 9.04
N GLY A 250 -14.89 -7.71 7.90
CA GLY A 250 -15.28 -8.18 6.58
C GLY A 250 -15.33 -9.69 6.44
N VAL A 251 -14.42 -10.44 7.05
CA VAL A 251 -14.42 -11.92 7.01
C VAL A 251 -15.69 -12.50 7.63
N LYS A 252 -16.07 -12.01 8.80
CA LYS A 252 -17.29 -12.44 9.47
C LYS A 252 -18.53 -12.04 8.66
N LEU A 253 -18.55 -10.80 8.17
CA LEU A 253 -19.61 -10.31 7.29
C LEU A 253 -19.73 -11.18 6.03
N GLY A 254 -18.62 -11.51 5.37
CA GLY A 254 -18.62 -12.30 4.14
C GLY A 254 -19.20 -13.69 4.32
N LYS A 255 -18.80 -14.40 5.38
CA LYS A 255 -19.34 -15.72 5.72
C LYS A 255 -20.84 -15.68 5.98
N GLN A 256 -21.29 -14.77 6.83
CA GLN A 256 -22.70 -14.69 7.21
C GLN A 256 -23.59 -14.13 6.10
N ALA A 257 -23.06 -13.23 5.25
CA ALA A 257 -23.76 -12.74 4.09
C ALA A 257 -24.01 -13.84 3.05
N TYR A 258 -23.12 -14.83 2.95
CA TYR A 258 -23.33 -15.99 2.10
C TYR A 258 -24.61 -16.79 2.50
N ASP A 259 -24.82 -16.98 3.78
CA ASP A 259 -25.98 -17.73 4.27
C ASP A 259 -27.29 -16.92 4.24
N ILE A 260 -27.22 -15.62 4.53
CA ILE A 260 -28.42 -14.80 4.77
C ILE A 260 -28.87 -14.06 3.51
N ILE A 261 -27.92 -13.51 2.72
CA ILE A 261 -28.17 -12.72 1.50
C ILE A 261 -27.32 -13.21 0.32
N PRO A 262 -27.38 -14.52 -0.05
CA PRO A 262 -26.49 -15.13 -1.05
C PRO A 262 -26.54 -14.47 -2.42
N ALA A 263 -27.72 -14.12 -2.91
CA ALA A 263 -27.94 -13.58 -4.26
C ALA A 263 -27.67 -12.07 -4.38
N MET A 264 -27.48 -11.37 -3.26
CA MET A 264 -27.25 -9.92 -3.27
C MET A 264 -25.87 -9.59 -3.83
N ILE A 265 -25.75 -8.55 -4.67
CA ILE A 265 -24.46 -8.00 -5.10
C ILE A 265 -23.73 -7.46 -3.87
N LYS A 266 -22.46 -7.79 -3.74
CA LYS A 266 -21.63 -7.37 -2.60
C LYS A 266 -20.33 -6.76 -3.11
N ALA A 267 -19.97 -5.61 -2.57
CA ALA A 267 -18.69 -5.00 -2.87
C ALA A 267 -18.09 -4.28 -1.66
N GLY A 268 -16.79 -4.06 -1.73
CA GLY A 268 -16.06 -3.19 -0.81
C GLY A 268 -14.88 -2.50 -1.47
N GLY A 269 -14.14 -1.76 -0.66
CA GLY A 269 -12.91 -1.10 -1.09
C GLY A 269 -11.68 -2.04 -1.06
N ASP A 270 -10.51 -1.44 -1.09
CA ASP A 270 -9.22 -2.16 -1.06
C ASP A 270 -8.98 -2.92 0.26
N GLY A 271 -9.66 -2.55 1.34
CA GLY A 271 -9.62 -3.28 2.62
C GLY A 271 -10.12 -4.73 2.56
N VAL A 272 -10.88 -5.11 1.52
CA VAL A 272 -11.35 -6.48 1.28
C VAL A 272 -10.79 -7.10 -0.01
N HIS A 273 -9.90 -6.42 -0.70
CA HIS A 273 -9.30 -6.93 -1.94
C HIS A 273 -8.24 -8.02 -1.69
N GLY A 274 -7.62 -8.07 -0.52
CA GLY A 274 -6.40 -8.83 -0.25
C GLY A 274 -6.61 -10.28 0.23
N ALA A 275 -5.49 -11.01 0.33
CA ALA A 275 -5.44 -12.39 0.80
C ALA A 275 -6.09 -12.63 2.19
N PRO A 276 -6.05 -11.73 3.17
CA PRO A 276 -6.74 -11.94 4.44
C PRO A 276 -8.25 -12.10 4.29
N PHE A 277 -8.89 -11.34 3.39
CA PHE A 277 -10.31 -11.46 3.12
C PHE A 277 -10.63 -12.75 2.36
N LEU A 278 -9.92 -13.01 1.25
CA LEU A 278 -10.08 -14.23 0.46
C LEU A 278 -9.98 -15.49 1.32
N LYS A 279 -8.88 -15.60 2.06
CA LYS A 279 -8.59 -16.76 2.90
C LYS A 279 -9.52 -16.88 4.10
N GLY A 280 -9.86 -15.75 4.69
CA GLY A 280 -10.74 -15.69 5.86
C GLY A 280 -12.18 -16.05 5.53
N VAL A 281 -12.72 -15.54 4.44
CA VAL A 281 -14.09 -15.85 3.98
C VAL A 281 -14.12 -17.25 3.36
N GLY A 282 -13.24 -17.52 2.40
CA GLY A 282 -13.13 -18.78 1.68
C GLY A 282 -14.24 -18.99 0.65
N PHE A 283 -13.97 -19.88 -0.32
CA PHE A 283 -15.01 -20.32 -1.27
C PHE A 283 -15.95 -21.35 -0.61
N PRO A 284 -17.24 -21.36 -0.97
CA PRO A 284 -17.88 -20.51 -1.98
C PRO A 284 -18.33 -19.13 -1.48
N ALA A 285 -18.13 -18.78 -0.21
CA ALA A 285 -18.74 -17.59 0.39
C ALA A 285 -18.15 -16.26 -0.15
N VAL A 286 -16.90 -16.25 -0.60
CA VAL A 286 -16.25 -15.07 -1.18
C VAL A 286 -16.58 -14.91 -2.67
N ASP A 287 -17.09 -15.95 -3.32
CA ASP A 287 -17.36 -15.92 -4.76
C ASP A 287 -18.28 -14.74 -5.12
N ARG A 288 -17.93 -14.05 -6.22
CA ARG A 288 -18.62 -12.89 -6.75
C ARG A 288 -18.67 -11.64 -5.86
N TRP A 289 -17.90 -11.58 -4.79
CA TRP A 289 -17.65 -10.30 -4.14
C TRP A 289 -16.81 -9.40 -5.04
N TYR A 290 -17.22 -8.16 -5.20
CA TYR A 290 -16.42 -7.13 -5.86
C TYR A 290 -15.54 -6.44 -4.83
N ALA A 291 -14.35 -6.02 -5.28
CA ALA A 291 -13.44 -5.19 -4.50
C ALA A 291 -12.74 -4.19 -5.42
N THR A 292 -12.42 -3.02 -4.89
CA THR A 292 -11.59 -2.05 -5.61
C THR A 292 -10.17 -2.03 -5.07
N THR A 293 -9.24 -1.52 -5.89
CA THR A 293 -7.95 -1.03 -5.40
C THR A 293 -7.75 0.42 -5.83
N ALA A 294 -7.10 1.18 -4.97
CA ALA A 294 -6.77 2.58 -5.22
C ALA A 294 -5.48 2.72 -6.07
N SER A 295 -5.29 1.82 -7.01
CA SER A 295 -4.11 1.73 -7.88
C SER A 295 -4.43 0.99 -9.17
N PRO A 296 -3.58 1.10 -10.22
CA PRO A 296 -3.67 0.24 -11.40
C PRO A 296 -3.53 -1.24 -11.05
N ASN A 297 -4.05 -2.13 -11.91
CA ASN A 297 -3.79 -3.58 -11.85
C ASN A 297 -2.38 -3.88 -12.39
N THR A 298 -1.35 -3.55 -11.62
CA THR A 298 0.04 -3.65 -12.07
C THR A 298 0.61 -5.06 -11.87
N VAL A 299 0.17 -5.79 -10.83
CA VAL A 299 0.76 -7.11 -10.49
C VAL A 299 0.60 -8.14 -11.60
N GLU A 300 -0.42 -8.01 -12.43
CA GLU A 300 -0.71 -8.89 -13.58
C GLU A 300 -0.19 -8.33 -14.91
N ASP A 301 0.39 -7.13 -14.90
CA ASP A 301 0.96 -6.53 -16.12
C ASP A 301 2.24 -7.27 -16.54
N PRO A 302 2.35 -7.74 -17.78
CA PRO A 302 3.55 -8.41 -18.27
C PRO A 302 4.84 -7.58 -18.11
N SER A 303 4.75 -6.26 -18.11
CA SER A 303 5.90 -5.37 -17.95
C SER A 303 6.61 -5.51 -16.60
N VAL A 304 5.91 -5.98 -15.57
CA VAL A 304 6.47 -6.20 -14.22
C VAL A 304 6.85 -7.66 -13.94
N ALA A 305 6.73 -8.56 -14.92
CA ALA A 305 6.98 -9.99 -14.73
C ALA A 305 8.36 -10.31 -14.13
N ASP A 306 9.40 -9.58 -14.53
CA ASP A 306 10.75 -9.77 -13.98
C ASP A 306 10.86 -9.29 -12.53
N TRP A 307 10.15 -8.24 -12.16
CA TRP A 307 10.05 -7.81 -10.77
C TRP A 307 9.33 -8.85 -9.92
N VAL A 308 8.22 -9.41 -10.41
CA VAL A 308 7.50 -10.51 -9.74
C VAL A 308 8.42 -11.70 -9.48
N LYS A 309 9.25 -12.10 -10.47
CA LYS A 309 10.23 -13.17 -10.29
C LYS A 309 11.27 -12.85 -9.22
N ARG A 310 11.79 -11.61 -9.19
CA ARG A 310 12.76 -11.19 -8.15
C ARG A 310 12.11 -11.23 -6.76
N PHE A 311 10.88 -10.72 -6.64
CA PHE A 311 10.12 -10.76 -5.38
C PHE A 311 9.92 -12.20 -4.89
N GLN A 312 9.43 -13.11 -5.76
CA GLN A 312 9.27 -14.52 -5.44
C GLN A 312 10.59 -15.22 -5.11
N GLY A 313 11.64 -14.90 -5.85
CA GLY A 313 13.00 -15.42 -5.59
C GLY A 313 13.48 -15.06 -4.19
N ARG A 314 13.22 -13.83 -3.73
CA ARG A 314 13.64 -13.30 -2.43
C ARG A 314 12.78 -13.78 -1.27
N PHE A 315 11.45 -13.74 -1.41
CA PHE A 315 10.52 -13.95 -0.29
C PHE A 315 9.74 -15.26 -0.32
N LYS A 316 9.89 -16.07 -1.38
CA LYS A 316 9.22 -17.39 -1.58
C LYS A 316 7.69 -17.31 -1.51
N THR A 317 7.13 -16.16 -1.90
CA THR A 317 5.70 -15.90 -1.94
C THR A 317 5.37 -14.95 -3.09
N LEU A 318 4.14 -14.98 -3.60
CA LEU A 318 3.66 -14.05 -4.61
C LEU A 318 3.54 -12.63 -4.04
N PRO A 319 3.86 -11.58 -4.80
CA PRO A 319 3.52 -10.21 -4.43
C PRO A 319 2.01 -9.97 -4.53
N ASP A 320 1.57 -8.83 -4.03
CA ASP A 320 0.26 -8.25 -4.28
C ASP A 320 0.39 -6.77 -4.68
N ASN A 321 -0.73 -6.09 -4.90
CA ASN A 321 -0.70 -4.67 -5.28
C ASN A 321 0.01 -3.79 -4.24
N TYR A 322 -0.14 -4.09 -2.95
CA TYR A 322 0.54 -3.33 -1.88
C TYR A 322 2.06 -3.56 -1.85
N SER A 323 2.51 -4.74 -2.29
CA SER A 323 3.95 -4.97 -2.48
C SER A 323 4.53 -4.05 -3.55
N ILE A 324 3.79 -3.82 -4.65
CA ILE A 324 4.18 -2.94 -5.75
C ILE A 324 4.18 -1.48 -5.29
N THR A 325 3.08 -1.02 -4.69
CA THR A 325 2.96 0.37 -4.24
C THR A 325 4.00 0.71 -3.17
N ALA A 326 4.38 -0.25 -2.31
CA ALA A 326 5.45 -0.09 -1.33
C ALA A 326 6.85 -0.06 -1.97
N TYR A 327 7.10 -0.90 -2.97
CA TYR A 327 8.33 -0.87 -3.75
C TYR A 327 8.50 0.49 -4.43
N ASP A 328 7.46 0.98 -5.11
CA ASP A 328 7.44 2.28 -5.78
C ASP A 328 7.66 3.44 -4.79
N GLY A 329 6.99 3.40 -3.63
CA GLY A 329 7.19 4.39 -2.57
C GLY A 329 8.63 4.42 -2.06
N THR A 330 9.27 3.24 -2.01
CA THR A 330 10.68 3.14 -1.65
C THR A 330 11.57 3.73 -2.73
N LEU A 331 11.32 3.43 -4.00
CA LEU A 331 12.07 4.03 -5.12
C LEU A 331 12.00 5.56 -5.09
N ILE A 332 10.86 6.13 -4.74
CA ILE A 332 10.66 7.58 -4.62
C ILE A 332 11.54 8.16 -3.51
N ILE A 333 11.62 7.52 -2.35
CA ILE A 333 12.51 7.94 -1.26
C ILE A 333 13.98 7.84 -1.69
N LEU A 334 14.40 6.74 -2.30
CA LEU A 334 15.76 6.53 -2.76
C LEU A 334 16.17 7.55 -3.83
N ASP A 335 15.28 7.85 -4.77
CA ASP A 335 15.47 8.89 -5.77
C ASP A 335 15.58 10.29 -5.14
N ALA A 336 14.76 10.59 -4.14
CA ALA A 336 14.84 11.86 -3.41
C ALA A 336 16.18 12.02 -2.67
N ILE A 337 16.64 10.96 -1.97
CA ILE A 337 17.95 10.94 -1.32
C ILE A 337 19.07 11.15 -2.36
N LYS A 338 18.99 10.45 -3.50
CA LYS A 338 19.95 10.58 -4.59
C LYS A 338 20.03 12.01 -5.12
N ARG A 339 18.90 12.60 -5.48
CA ARG A 339 18.84 13.98 -6.02
C ARG A 339 19.38 15.01 -5.02
N VAL A 340 19.09 14.86 -3.73
CA VAL A 340 19.62 15.73 -2.69
C VAL A 340 21.13 15.58 -2.60
N ALA A 341 21.65 14.36 -2.51
CA ALA A 341 23.11 14.12 -2.39
C ALA A 341 23.87 14.63 -3.63
N GLU A 342 23.37 14.36 -4.83
CA GLU A 342 23.99 14.81 -6.10
C GLU A 342 23.94 16.33 -6.27
N SER A 343 22.97 17.02 -5.66
CA SER A 343 22.92 18.50 -5.65
C SER A 343 23.93 19.14 -4.69
N GLY A 344 24.70 18.36 -3.94
CA GLY A 344 25.63 18.84 -2.92
C GLY A 344 24.97 19.34 -1.63
N LYS A 345 23.67 19.23 -1.49
CA LYS A 345 22.95 19.56 -0.26
C LYS A 345 23.08 18.43 0.77
N GLU A 346 22.94 18.79 2.03
CA GLU A 346 22.86 17.82 3.12
C GLU A 346 21.62 16.92 2.95
N VAL A 347 21.81 15.60 3.09
CA VAL A 347 20.71 14.64 3.11
C VAL A 347 20.06 14.66 4.48
N ASN A 348 19.08 15.55 4.64
CA ASN A 348 18.29 15.74 5.85
C ASN A 348 16.79 15.74 5.52
N ARG A 349 15.94 15.73 6.54
CA ARG A 349 14.47 15.64 6.39
C ARG A 349 13.90 16.69 5.45
N SER A 350 14.29 17.96 5.62
CA SER A 350 13.76 19.07 4.84
C SER A 350 14.07 18.92 3.36
N ASN A 351 15.33 18.62 3.03
CA ASN A 351 15.77 18.48 1.65
C ASN A 351 15.19 17.23 0.99
N VAL A 352 15.11 16.11 1.73
CA VAL A 352 14.50 14.86 1.22
C VAL A 352 12.99 15.04 0.99
N ARG A 353 12.28 15.69 1.95
CA ARG A 353 10.86 16.00 1.78
C ARG A 353 10.60 16.90 0.56
N ASP A 354 11.40 17.97 0.37
CA ASP A 354 11.26 18.87 -0.78
C ASP A 354 11.57 18.14 -2.10
N ALA A 355 12.54 17.22 -2.07
CA ALA A 355 12.82 16.36 -3.20
C ALA A 355 11.68 15.37 -3.48
N MET A 356 11.06 14.78 -2.46
CA MET A 356 9.87 13.94 -2.63
C MET A 356 8.70 14.72 -3.25
N GLN A 357 8.43 15.96 -2.81
CA GLN A 357 7.39 16.81 -3.37
C GLN A 357 7.58 17.07 -4.88
N SER A 358 8.83 17.17 -5.33
CA SER A 358 9.17 17.41 -6.74
C SER A 358 9.38 16.13 -7.56
N THR A 359 8.92 14.98 -7.06
CA THR A 359 9.07 13.69 -7.76
C THR A 359 8.44 13.73 -9.15
N ARG A 360 9.20 13.23 -10.13
CA ARG A 360 8.75 12.84 -11.47
C ARG A 360 9.54 11.58 -11.81
N LEU A 361 8.99 10.44 -11.52
CA LEU A 361 9.71 9.16 -11.59
C LEU A 361 8.86 8.11 -12.27
N LYS A 362 9.46 7.37 -13.20
CA LYS A 362 8.84 6.18 -13.77
C LYS A 362 9.05 5.01 -12.80
N THR A 363 7.96 4.43 -12.34
CA THR A 363 7.91 3.31 -11.41
C THR A 363 7.24 2.09 -12.06
N LEU A 364 6.96 1.04 -11.28
CA LEU A 364 6.20 -0.11 -11.77
C LEU A 364 4.77 0.26 -12.15
N GLN A 365 4.17 1.23 -11.48
CA GLN A 365 2.83 1.74 -11.77
C GLN A 365 2.79 2.77 -12.91
N GLY A 366 3.92 3.06 -13.55
CA GLY A 366 4.08 4.10 -14.56
C GLY A 366 4.66 5.39 -13.99
N ASP A 367 4.31 6.53 -14.58
CA ASP A 367 4.85 7.84 -14.18
C ASP A 367 4.16 8.33 -12.90
N VAL A 368 4.97 8.59 -11.87
CA VAL A 368 4.50 9.12 -10.57
C VAL A 368 4.93 10.56 -10.38
N SER A 369 3.97 11.37 -9.99
CA SER A 369 4.17 12.73 -9.49
C SER A 369 3.10 13.04 -8.44
N PHE A 370 3.34 14.07 -7.63
CA PHE A 370 2.44 14.48 -6.56
C PHE A 370 1.85 15.86 -6.81
N ASP A 371 0.62 16.05 -6.35
CA ASP A 371 0.02 17.38 -6.22
C ASP A 371 0.61 18.14 -5.02
N GLU A 372 0.17 19.37 -4.82
CA GLU A 372 0.66 20.24 -3.73
C GLU A 372 0.39 19.69 -2.33
N ASN A 373 -0.53 18.74 -2.20
CA ASN A 373 -0.93 18.13 -0.94
C ASN A 373 -0.22 16.81 -0.64
N GLY A 374 0.54 16.26 -1.62
CA GLY A 374 1.26 15.00 -1.50
C GLY A 374 0.49 13.81 -2.07
N ASP A 375 -0.68 14.00 -2.66
CA ASP A 375 -1.44 12.94 -3.30
C ASP A 375 -0.91 12.66 -4.72
N MET A 376 -0.91 11.40 -5.12
CA MET A 376 -0.58 11.00 -6.50
C MET A 376 -1.48 11.71 -7.50
N VAL A 377 -0.90 12.24 -8.58
CA VAL A 377 -1.65 12.89 -9.67
C VAL A 377 -2.50 11.86 -10.42
N SER A 378 -2.01 10.66 -10.64
CA SER A 378 -2.79 9.56 -11.22
C SER A 378 -3.89 9.11 -10.25
N LYS A 379 -5.13 8.98 -10.76
CA LYS A 379 -6.34 8.68 -9.95
C LYS A 379 -6.99 7.36 -10.36
N VAL A 380 -6.20 6.39 -10.79
CA VAL A 380 -6.71 5.09 -11.25
C VAL A 380 -7.29 4.28 -10.09
N VAL A 381 -8.49 3.75 -10.30
CA VAL A 381 -9.16 2.79 -9.42
C VAL A 381 -9.47 1.53 -10.24
N SER A 382 -8.96 0.40 -9.81
CA SER A 382 -9.22 -0.89 -10.44
C SER A 382 -10.34 -1.64 -9.72
N VAL A 383 -11.18 -2.34 -10.50
CA VAL A 383 -12.26 -3.21 -9.99
C VAL A 383 -11.88 -4.65 -10.22
N PHE A 384 -12.10 -5.46 -9.22
CA PHE A 384 -11.92 -6.91 -9.25
C PHE A 384 -13.16 -7.61 -8.75
N GLN A 385 -13.36 -8.85 -9.19
CA GLN A 385 -14.34 -9.76 -8.63
C GLN A 385 -13.66 -11.05 -8.21
N PHE A 386 -13.89 -11.52 -6.99
CA PHE A 386 -13.47 -12.85 -6.59
C PHE A 386 -14.19 -13.90 -7.43
N TRP A 387 -13.41 -14.82 -7.96
CA TRP A 387 -13.87 -15.81 -8.90
C TRP A 387 -13.09 -17.10 -8.73
N HIS A 388 -13.79 -18.19 -8.40
CA HIS A 388 -13.13 -19.48 -8.17
C HIS A 388 -12.56 -20.07 -9.47
N ASP A 389 -11.24 -20.25 -9.52
CA ASP A 389 -10.55 -21.02 -10.56
C ASP A 389 -9.96 -22.31 -9.92
N PRO A 390 -10.54 -23.50 -10.23
CA PRO A 390 -10.10 -24.76 -9.61
C PRO A 390 -8.69 -25.21 -10.01
N LYS A 391 -8.04 -24.50 -10.92
CA LYS A 391 -6.64 -24.78 -11.32
C LYS A 391 -5.62 -24.28 -10.30
N TYR A 392 -6.01 -23.39 -9.41
CA TYR A 392 -5.13 -22.74 -8.46
C TYR A 392 -5.61 -22.99 -7.02
N PRO A 393 -4.71 -22.90 -6.01
CA PRO A 393 -5.13 -22.96 -4.61
C PRO A 393 -6.17 -21.90 -4.26
N ASP A 394 -7.14 -22.23 -3.42
CA ASP A 394 -8.24 -21.34 -3.01
C ASP A 394 -7.76 -20.02 -2.35
N ASP A 395 -6.54 -20.00 -1.85
CA ASP A 395 -5.93 -18.83 -1.21
C ASP A 395 -4.94 -18.07 -2.13
N ASP A 396 -4.88 -18.41 -3.40
CA ASP A 396 -4.07 -17.69 -4.40
C ASP A 396 -4.74 -16.37 -4.80
N ILE A 397 -4.35 -15.29 -4.15
CA ILE A 397 -4.96 -13.96 -4.35
C ILE A 397 -4.78 -13.40 -5.77
N ILE A 398 -3.88 -13.91 -6.56
CA ILE A 398 -3.70 -13.47 -7.94
C ILE A 398 -4.72 -14.16 -8.86
N HIS A 399 -4.87 -15.48 -8.74
CA HIS A 399 -5.66 -16.27 -9.67
C HIS A 399 -7.12 -16.51 -9.21
N GLN A 400 -7.43 -16.29 -7.93
CA GLN A 400 -8.79 -16.44 -7.38
C GLN A 400 -9.61 -15.13 -7.45
N LYS A 401 -9.28 -14.29 -8.38
CA LYS A 401 -10.04 -13.08 -8.76
C LYS A 401 -9.81 -12.77 -10.22
N ARG A 402 -10.68 -12.00 -10.80
CA ARG A 402 -10.50 -11.45 -12.14
C ARG A 402 -10.58 -9.93 -12.12
N TYR A 403 -9.80 -9.33 -12.99
CA TYR A 403 -9.84 -7.91 -13.22
C TYR A 403 -11.05 -7.55 -14.09
N GLU A 404 -11.91 -6.69 -13.59
CA GLU A 404 -13.14 -6.24 -14.24
C GLU A 404 -12.95 -4.92 -15.02
N GLY A 405 -11.79 -4.31 -14.93
CA GLY A 405 -11.45 -3.05 -15.58
C GLY A 405 -11.21 -1.90 -14.62
N THR A 406 -10.88 -0.74 -15.19
CA THR A 406 -10.81 0.52 -14.44
C THR A 406 -12.22 1.02 -14.14
N ALA A 407 -12.46 1.39 -12.88
CA ALA A 407 -13.74 1.96 -12.50
C ALA A 407 -13.99 3.31 -13.19
N PRO A 408 -15.24 3.62 -13.59
CA PRO A 408 -15.57 4.90 -14.20
C PRO A 408 -15.26 6.06 -13.26
N GLU A 409 -14.54 7.06 -13.78
CA GLU A 409 -14.20 8.26 -13.00
C GLU A 409 -15.45 9.05 -12.59
N SER A 410 -15.41 9.67 -11.41
CA SER A 410 -16.39 10.67 -11.02
C SER A 410 -16.11 11.95 -11.79
N MET A 411 -17.05 12.38 -12.64
CA MET A 411 -17.02 13.68 -13.29
C MET A 411 -17.27 14.80 -12.29
#